data_66f0529485349ae0b8704c399448bc5f
#
_entry.id   66f0529485349ae0b8704c399448bc5f
#
_cell.length_a   1.000
_cell.length_b   1.000
_cell.length_c   1.000
_cell.angle_alpha   90.00
_cell.angle_beta   90.00
_cell.angle_gamma   90.00
#
_symmetry.space_group_name_H-M   'P 1'
#
loop_
_entity.id
_entity.type
_entity.pdbx_description
1 polymer ?
#
loop_
_entity_poly.entity_id
_entity_poly.type
_entity_poly.pdbx_seq_one_letter_code
_entity_poly.pdbx_strand_id
1 'polypeptide(L)'
;AGFAAWEAYRVVAETSELEPLDLKRLAELIDAFERVLESDAPELEALPKDVPEPGHYDGNPQLRAPGELATLSVGWALLHEVRHLKHQQDGDAADPYEEDPTQRRNEEISCDAFATKFLLDQLDAYAQREKASPNLVRRKRELGIYFALFAMTLMARDKWSASQTHPSIQARIDAVRALMGSQRDEVAEAIASVAFATLHTLMPGSPGIFPSPDDASS
;
A
#
# COMPACT_ATOMS: atom_id res chain seq x y z
N ALA A 1 5.71 -6.90 1.24
CA ALA A 1 5.13 -5.56 1.33
C ALA A 1 6.22 -4.48 1.34
N GLY A 2 7.14 -4.45 2.31
CA GLY A 2 8.16 -3.40 2.42
C GLY A 2 9.04 -3.23 1.19
N PHE A 3 9.49 -4.31 0.58
CA PHE A 3 10.27 -4.28 -0.65
C PHE A 3 9.50 -3.66 -1.83
N ALA A 4 8.23 -4.01 -2.02
CA ALA A 4 7.40 -3.47 -3.09
C ALA A 4 7.21 -1.95 -2.95
N ALA A 5 6.93 -1.48 -1.74
CA ALA A 5 6.82 -0.06 -1.46
C ALA A 5 8.13 0.69 -1.75
N TRP A 6 9.26 0.08 -1.39
CA TRP A 6 10.58 0.66 -1.61
C TRP A 6 10.90 0.77 -3.10
N GLU A 7 10.69 -0.29 -3.88
CA GLU A 7 10.96 -0.28 -5.32
C GLU A 7 9.98 0.60 -6.09
N ALA A 8 8.69 0.57 -5.78
CA ALA A 8 7.72 1.43 -6.42
C ALA A 8 8.04 2.92 -6.21
N TYR A 9 8.41 3.30 -4.98
CA TYR A 9 8.85 4.67 -4.70
C TYR A 9 10.12 5.03 -5.48
N ARG A 10 11.10 4.12 -5.54
CA ARG A 10 12.37 4.35 -6.24
C ARG A 10 12.15 4.59 -7.73
N VAL A 11 11.34 3.75 -8.38
CA VAL A 11 10.98 3.91 -9.80
C VAL A 11 10.34 5.27 -10.05
N VAL A 12 9.38 5.68 -9.23
CA VAL A 12 8.69 6.96 -9.40
C VAL A 12 9.60 8.16 -9.08
N ALA A 13 10.47 8.06 -8.07
CA ALA A 13 11.36 9.14 -7.67
C ALA A 13 12.49 9.36 -8.69
N GLU A 14 13.02 8.30 -9.28
CA GLU A 14 14.09 8.36 -10.29
C GLU A 14 13.57 8.87 -11.64
N THR A 15 12.29 8.75 -11.95
CA THR A 15 11.67 9.25 -13.19
C THR A 15 11.27 10.72 -13.16
N SER A 16 11.54 11.45 -12.09
CA SER A 16 11.19 12.88 -11.97
C SER A 16 11.93 13.83 -12.93
N GLU A 17 12.92 13.34 -13.70
CA GLU A 17 13.71 14.08 -14.68
C GLU A 17 13.41 13.69 -16.15
N LEU A 18 12.13 13.49 -16.52
CA LEU A 18 11.71 13.30 -17.94
C LEU A 18 12.41 12.15 -18.71
N GLU A 19 13.09 11.24 -18.03
CA GLU A 19 13.58 10.02 -18.64
C GLU A 19 12.45 8.99 -18.80
N PRO A 20 12.51 8.12 -19.83
CA PRO A 20 11.52 7.05 -20.00
C PRO A 20 11.47 6.18 -18.75
N LEU A 21 10.26 5.88 -18.27
CA LEU A 21 10.02 5.03 -17.11
C LEU A 21 10.78 3.70 -17.26
N ASP A 22 11.62 3.34 -16.31
CA ASP A 22 12.33 2.06 -16.35
C ASP A 22 11.41 0.88 -16.00
N LEU A 23 10.61 0.47 -16.99
CA LEU A 23 9.71 -0.68 -16.85
C LEU A 23 10.46 -1.99 -16.52
N LYS A 24 11.75 -2.07 -16.84
CA LYS A 24 12.57 -3.25 -16.53
C LYS A 24 12.68 -3.44 -15.02
N ARG A 25 12.92 -2.34 -14.27
CA ARG A 25 13.03 -2.40 -12.82
C ARG A 25 11.70 -2.81 -12.15
N LEU A 26 10.56 -2.36 -12.68
CA LEU A 26 9.26 -2.78 -12.18
C LEU A 26 8.98 -4.26 -12.54
N ALA A 27 9.37 -4.73 -13.72
CA ALA A 27 9.28 -6.14 -14.08
C ALA A 27 10.12 -7.02 -13.12
N GLU A 28 11.35 -6.62 -12.80
CA GLU A 28 12.19 -7.29 -11.81
C GLU A 28 11.54 -7.35 -10.41
N LEU A 29 10.78 -6.31 -10.04
CA LEU A 29 9.99 -6.30 -8.81
C LEU A 29 8.87 -7.36 -8.85
N ILE A 30 8.12 -7.43 -9.94
CA ILE A 30 7.04 -8.42 -10.10
C ILE A 30 7.64 -9.83 -10.02
N ASP A 31 8.72 -10.11 -10.75
CA ASP A 31 9.42 -11.39 -10.71
C ASP A 31 9.92 -11.75 -9.30
N ALA A 32 10.41 -10.76 -8.54
CA ALA A 32 10.83 -10.98 -7.16
C ALA A 32 9.65 -11.34 -6.26
N PHE A 33 8.49 -10.70 -6.44
CA PHE A 33 7.26 -11.05 -5.73
C PHE A 33 6.79 -12.47 -6.04
N GLU A 34 6.81 -12.87 -7.29
CA GLU A 34 6.46 -14.22 -7.72
C GLU A 34 7.38 -15.25 -7.05
N ARG A 35 8.69 -15.02 -7.06
CA ARG A 35 9.65 -15.90 -6.37
C ARG A 35 9.40 -16.00 -4.87
N VAL A 36 9.10 -14.88 -4.19
CA VAL A 36 8.78 -14.88 -2.75
C VAL A 36 7.51 -15.70 -2.47
N LEU A 37 6.49 -15.61 -3.34
CA LEU A 37 5.23 -16.33 -3.16
C LEU A 37 5.33 -17.83 -3.48
N GLU A 38 6.31 -18.23 -4.31
CA GLU A 38 6.53 -19.61 -4.72
C GLU A 38 7.55 -20.35 -3.86
N SER A 39 8.32 -19.64 -3.06
CA SER A 39 9.35 -20.24 -2.21
C SER A 39 8.79 -20.73 -0.88
N ASP A 40 9.11 -21.97 -0.53
CA ASP A 40 8.84 -22.53 0.81
C ASP A 40 9.77 -21.90 1.89
N ALA A 41 10.86 -21.27 1.45
CA ALA A 41 11.78 -20.50 2.28
C ALA A 41 11.97 -19.13 1.63
N PRO A 42 11.10 -18.13 1.91
CA PRO A 42 11.19 -16.77 1.34
C PRO A 42 12.41 -16.03 1.89
N GLU A 43 13.56 -16.59 1.66
CA GLU A 43 14.83 -16.08 2.10
C GLU A 43 15.29 -14.91 1.21
N LEU A 44 16.25 -14.18 1.73
CA LEU A 44 16.92 -13.03 1.10
C LEU A 44 17.37 -13.26 -0.36
N GLU A 45 17.49 -14.51 -0.78
CA GLU A 45 17.86 -14.88 -2.15
C GLU A 45 16.78 -14.55 -3.21
N ALA A 46 15.51 -14.41 -2.80
CA ALA A 46 14.43 -14.01 -3.72
C ALA A 46 14.46 -12.51 -4.04
N LEU A 47 15.09 -11.71 -3.19
CA LEU A 47 15.18 -10.26 -3.38
C LEU A 47 16.37 -9.90 -4.28
N PRO A 48 16.27 -8.81 -5.09
CA PRO A 48 17.40 -8.25 -5.79
C PRO A 48 18.55 -7.91 -4.83
N LYS A 49 19.79 -8.13 -5.24
CA LYS A 49 21.00 -7.98 -4.39
C LYS A 49 21.26 -6.56 -3.92
N ASP A 50 20.69 -5.58 -4.61
CA ASP A 50 20.82 -4.15 -4.31
C ASP A 50 19.75 -3.62 -3.35
N VAL A 51 18.84 -4.48 -2.88
CA VAL A 51 17.88 -4.12 -1.84
C VAL A 51 18.61 -4.08 -0.50
N PRO A 52 18.67 -2.92 0.17
CA PRO A 52 19.37 -2.82 1.43
C PRO A 52 18.65 -3.60 2.53
N GLU A 53 19.41 -4.14 3.47
CA GLU A 53 18.83 -4.72 4.67
C GLU A 53 18.01 -3.69 5.46
N PRO A 54 16.86 -4.06 6.03
CA PRO A 54 16.05 -3.15 6.84
C PRO A 54 16.89 -2.49 7.95
N GLY A 55 16.82 -1.15 8.01
CA GLY A 55 17.52 -0.38 9.03
C GLY A 55 18.96 0.02 8.67
N HIS A 56 19.55 -0.51 7.62
CA HIS A 56 20.88 -0.13 7.15
C HIS A 56 20.81 0.96 6.07
N TYR A 57 20.60 2.19 6.49
CA TYR A 57 20.49 3.34 5.57
C TYR A 57 21.72 4.23 5.56
N ASP A 58 22.76 3.89 6.32
CA ASP A 58 24.11 4.49 6.38
C ASP A 58 24.15 6.04 6.26
N GLY A 59 23.17 6.70 6.88
CA GLY A 59 23.02 8.16 6.80
C GLY A 59 22.60 8.70 5.42
N ASN A 60 22.29 7.83 4.44
CA ASN A 60 21.80 8.24 3.13
C ASN A 60 20.29 8.56 3.18
N PRO A 61 19.87 9.84 3.02
CA PRO A 61 18.47 10.22 3.06
C PRO A 61 17.64 9.58 1.94
N GLN A 62 18.23 9.29 0.78
CA GLN A 62 17.55 8.67 -0.35
C GLN A 62 17.19 7.20 -0.08
N LEU A 63 18.01 6.48 0.68
CA LEU A 63 17.70 5.12 1.10
C LEU A 63 16.76 5.08 2.32
N ARG A 64 16.81 6.12 3.15
CA ARG A 64 15.98 6.22 4.35
C ARG A 64 14.50 6.38 4.01
N ALA A 65 14.16 7.23 3.05
CA ALA A 65 12.76 7.52 2.70
C ALA A 65 11.98 6.26 2.26
N PRO A 66 12.47 5.43 1.32
CA PRO A 66 11.82 4.16 0.97
C PRO A 66 11.67 3.21 2.16
N GLY A 67 12.68 3.13 3.03
CA GLY A 67 12.63 2.28 4.23
C GLY A 67 11.56 2.72 5.23
N GLU A 68 11.39 4.02 5.41
CA GLU A 68 10.31 4.56 6.25
C GLU A 68 8.93 4.30 5.64
N LEU A 69 8.75 4.41 4.31
CA LEU A 69 7.52 4.06 3.63
C LEU A 69 7.23 2.56 3.73
N ALA A 70 8.25 1.72 3.57
CA ALA A 70 8.12 0.28 3.78
C ALA A 70 7.64 -0.05 5.20
N THR A 71 8.19 0.62 6.21
CA THR A 71 7.76 0.45 7.62
C THR A 71 6.30 0.85 7.81
N LEU A 72 5.85 1.96 7.21
CA LEU A 72 4.45 2.38 7.27
C LEU A 72 3.52 1.40 6.56
N SER A 73 3.93 0.87 5.42
CA SER A 73 3.14 -0.12 4.67
C SER A 73 2.97 -1.43 5.44
N VAL A 74 4.04 -1.92 6.06
CA VAL A 74 3.98 -3.10 6.95
C VAL A 74 3.14 -2.78 8.18
N GLY A 75 3.29 -1.60 8.77
CA GLY A 75 2.49 -1.14 9.90
C GLY A 75 1.00 -1.12 9.59
N TRP A 76 0.61 -0.65 8.39
CA TRP A 76 -0.78 -0.68 7.96
C TRP A 76 -1.31 -2.12 7.85
N ALA A 77 -0.54 -3.03 7.24
CA ALA A 77 -0.92 -4.43 7.13
C ALA A 77 -1.07 -5.11 8.50
N LEU A 78 -0.14 -4.85 9.42
CA LEU A 78 -0.23 -5.39 10.79
C LEU A 78 -1.45 -4.84 11.56
N LEU A 79 -1.77 -3.56 11.40
CA LEU A 79 -2.96 -2.96 12.01
C LEU A 79 -4.26 -3.57 11.46
N HIS A 80 -4.28 -3.91 10.16
CA HIS A 80 -5.38 -4.64 9.55
C HIS A 80 -5.58 -5.99 10.25
N GLU A 81 -4.53 -6.79 10.42
CA GLU A 81 -4.58 -8.07 11.11
C GLU A 81 -4.97 -7.93 12.60
N VAL A 82 -4.47 -6.91 13.27
CA VAL A 82 -4.86 -6.60 14.67
C VAL A 82 -6.37 -6.34 14.77
N ARG A 83 -6.97 -5.72 13.76
CA ARG A 83 -8.43 -5.49 13.76
C ARG A 83 -9.20 -6.79 13.59
N HIS A 84 -8.75 -7.74 12.78
CA HIS A 84 -9.33 -9.09 12.72
C HIS A 84 -9.31 -9.79 14.08
N LEU A 85 -8.17 -9.76 14.77
CA LEU A 85 -8.06 -10.32 16.12
C LEU A 85 -9.05 -9.66 17.09
N LYS A 86 -9.24 -8.34 16.95
CA LYS A 86 -10.20 -7.62 17.78
C LYS A 86 -11.64 -8.03 17.48
N HIS A 87 -12.03 -8.21 16.23
CA HIS A 87 -13.33 -8.74 15.87
C HIS A 87 -13.59 -10.12 16.50
N GLN A 88 -12.56 -11.01 16.49
CA GLN A 88 -12.66 -12.31 17.16
C GLN A 88 -12.83 -12.17 18.68
N GLN A 89 -12.11 -11.27 19.33
CA GLN A 89 -12.22 -11.04 20.77
C GLN A 89 -13.54 -10.43 21.19
N ASP A 90 -14.07 -9.51 20.38
CA ASP A 90 -15.33 -8.83 20.62
C ASP A 90 -16.55 -9.72 20.27
N GLY A 91 -16.34 -10.85 19.58
CA GLY A 91 -17.38 -11.80 19.18
C GLY A 91 -18.24 -11.32 18.01
N ASP A 92 -17.73 -10.34 17.24
CA ASP A 92 -18.39 -9.77 16.06
C ASP A 92 -17.68 -10.12 14.74
N ALA A 93 -16.71 -11.05 14.78
CA ALA A 93 -16.08 -11.59 13.61
C ALA A 93 -17.09 -12.29 12.68
N ALA A 94 -16.89 -12.15 11.37
CA ALA A 94 -17.72 -12.81 10.38
C ALA A 94 -17.64 -14.35 10.49
N ASP A 95 -18.78 -15.03 10.39
CA ASP A 95 -18.82 -16.48 10.40
C ASP A 95 -18.14 -17.04 9.13
N PRO A 96 -17.08 -17.86 9.26
CA PRO A 96 -16.41 -18.45 8.11
C PRO A 96 -17.27 -19.45 7.33
N TYR A 97 -18.36 -19.93 7.92
CA TYR A 97 -19.27 -20.92 7.32
C TYR A 97 -20.55 -20.30 6.73
N GLU A 98 -20.75 -19.00 6.87
CA GLU A 98 -21.90 -18.31 6.28
C GLU A 98 -21.79 -18.29 4.74
N GLU A 99 -22.91 -18.63 4.07
CA GLU A 99 -22.96 -18.65 2.60
C GLU A 99 -22.87 -17.24 1.99
N ASP A 100 -23.48 -16.24 2.65
CA ASP A 100 -23.42 -14.83 2.19
C ASP A 100 -22.04 -14.24 2.51
N PRO A 101 -21.26 -13.85 1.49
CA PRO A 101 -19.93 -13.27 1.68
C PRO A 101 -19.95 -11.84 2.23
N THR A 102 -21.11 -11.22 2.40
CA THR A 102 -21.27 -9.80 2.74
C THR A 102 -20.60 -9.46 4.07
N GLN A 103 -20.80 -10.26 5.11
CA GLN A 103 -20.20 -9.99 6.42
C GLN A 103 -18.68 -10.04 6.36
N ARG A 104 -18.11 -11.08 5.72
CA ARG A 104 -16.65 -11.23 5.58
C ARG A 104 -16.03 -10.07 4.80
N ARG A 105 -16.67 -9.66 3.69
CA ARG A 105 -16.21 -8.52 2.90
C ARG A 105 -16.30 -7.20 3.68
N ASN A 106 -17.34 -7.01 4.48
CA ASN A 106 -17.48 -5.83 5.33
C ASN A 106 -16.45 -5.82 6.46
N GLU A 107 -16.11 -6.97 7.03
CA GLU A 107 -15.03 -7.09 8.00
C GLU A 107 -13.69 -6.65 7.40
N GLU A 108 -13.33 -7.12 6.20
CA GLU A 108 -12.13 -6.67 5.47
C GLU A 108 -12.09 -5.14 5.29
N ILE A 109 -13.18 -4.54 4.83
CA ILE A 109 -13.27 -3.07 4.70
C ILE A 109 -13.14 -2.37 6.06
N SER A 110 -13.70 -2.96 7.12
CA SER A 110 -13.56 -2.46 8.49
C SER A 110 -12.12 -2.50 8.97
N CYS A 111 -11.38 -3.56 8.64
CA CYS A 111 -9.97 -3.71 8.98
C CYS A 111 -9.09 -2.70 8.23
N ASP A 112 -9.34 -2.49 6.94
CA ASP A 112 -8.69 -1.44 6.15
C ASP A 112 -8.98 -0.05 6.72
N ALA A 113 -10.22 0.20 7.10
CA ALA A 113 -10.64 1.47 7.68
C ALA A 113 -9.95 1.73 9.03
N PHE A 114 -9.85 0.72 9.88
CA PHE A 114 -9.15 0.82 11.15
C PHE A 114 -7.68 1.15 10.95
N ALA A 115 -6.98 0.41 10.11
CA ALA A 115 -5.55 0.60 9.83
C ALA A 115 -5.29 2.01 9.25
N THR A 116 -6.13 2.45 8.31
CA THR A 116 -6.01 3.76 7.67
C THR A 116 -6.24 4.89 8.67
N LYS A 117 -7.33 4.83 9.44
CA LYS A 117 -7.62 5.84 10.46
C LYS A 117 -6.54 5.92 11.52
N PHE A 118 -6.04 4.77 11.98
CA PHE A 118 -4.97 4.72 12.99
C PHE A 118 -3.70 5.43 12.49
N LEU A 119 -3.29 5.21 11.25
CA LEU A 119 -2.11 5.89 10.69
C LEU A 119 -2.35 7.38 10.46
N LEU A 120 -3.58 7.80 10.15
CA LEU A 120 -3.90 9.21 9.88
C LEU A 120 -4.35 9.96 11.13
N ASP A 121 -4.57 9.26 12.25
CA ASP A 121 -4.91 9.90 13.51
C ASP A 121 -3.70 10.65 14.10
N GLN A 122 -3.98 11.65 14.92
CA GLN A 122 -2.96 12.41 15.68
C GLN A 122 -1.83 13.01 14.81
N LEU A 123 -2.08 13.29 13.53
CA LEU A 123 -1.08 13.84 12.60
C LEU A 123 -0.45 15.12 13.14
N ASP A 124 -1.27 16.07 13.59
CA ASP A 124 -0.81 17.37 14.06
C ASP A 124 0.00 17.25 15.36
N ALA A 125 -0.46 16.43 16.30
CA ALA A 125 0.24 16.19 17.54
C ALA A 125 1.60 15.49 17.29
N TYR A 126 1.64 14.53 16.36
CA TYR A 126 2.89 13.91 15.94
C TYR A 126 3.84 14.91 15.27
N ALA A 127 3.34 15.70 14.31
CA ALA A 127 4.13 16.70 13.60
C ALA A 127 4.72 17.74 14.58
N GLN A 128 3.93 18.18 15.55
CA GLN A 128 4.40 19.12 16.58
C GLN A 128 5.51 18.51 17.44
N ARG A 129 5.36 17.28 17.89
CA ARG A 129 6.36 16.57 18.69
C ARG A 129 7.68 16.39 17.95
N GLU A 130 7.61 16.01 16.67
CA GLU A 130 8.77 15.76 15.83
C GLU A 130 9.32 17.04 15.16
N LYS A 131 8.69 18.19 15.40
CA LYS A 131 9.03 19.48 14.74
C LYS A 131 9.01 19.38 13.22
N ALA A 132 8.07 18.62 12.68
CA ALA A 132 7.89 18.37 11.25
C ALA A 132 6.68 19.13 10.71
N SER A 133 6.62 19.33 9.39
CA SER A 133 5.43 19.87 8.73
C SER A 133 4.28 18.86 8.76
N PRO A 134 3.07 19.22 9.22
CA PRO A 134 1.91 18.32 9.19
C PRO A 134 1.63 17.76 7.79
N ASN A 135 1.78 18.56 6.74
CA ASN A 135 1.57 18.13 5.36
C ASN A 135 2.59 17.07 4.94
N LEU A 136 3.86 17.21 5.32
CA LEU A 136 4.88 16.21 5.02
C LEU A 136 4.64 14.91 5.80
N VAL A 137 4.17 14.99 7.04
CA VAL A 137 3.79 13.81 7.83
C VAL A 137 2.60 13.11 7.19
N ARG A 138 1.57 13.87 6.78
CA ARG A 138 0.41 13.33 6.06
C ARG A 138 0.83 12.64 4.77
N ARG A 139 1.55 13.33 3.89
CA ARG A 139 2.08 12.78 2.62
C ARG A 139 2.78 11.45 2.84
N LYS A 140 3.69 11.39 3.79
CA LYS A 140 4.44 10.18 4.10
C LYS A 140 3.55 9.02 4.54
N ARG A 141 2.57 9.28 5.41
CA ARG A 141 1.65 8.25 5.90
C ARG A 141 0.70 7.77 4.80
N GLU A 142 0.16 8.69 4.00
CA GLU A 142 -0.68 8.34 2.85
C GLU A 142 0.09 7.53 1.81
N LEU A 143 1.34 7.89 1.48
CA LEU A 143 2.21 7.08 0.63
C LEU A 143 2.41 5.67 1.20
N GLY A 144 2.66 5.55 2.51
CA GLY A 144 2.77 4.24 3.15
C GLY A 144 1.51 3.38 2.98
N ILE A 145 0.32 3.99 3.12
CA ILE A 145 -0.97 3.31 2.91
C ILE A 145 -1.13 2.89 1.43
N TYR A 146 -0.87 3.80 0.49
CA TYR A 146 -0.95 3.49 -0.94
C TYR A 146 0.01 2.36 -1.34
N PHE A 147 1.21 2.34 -0.79
CA PHE A 147 2.15 1.26 -1.08
C PHE A 147 1.80 -0.07 -0.39
N ALA A 148 1.07 -0.04 0.73
CA ALA A 148 0.48 -1.25 1.29
C ALA A 148 -0.58 -1.84 0.32
N LEU A 149 -1.47 -1.00 -0.22
CA LEU A 149 -2.45 -1.38 -1.22
C LEU A 149 -1.81 -1.88 -2.52
N PHE A 150 -0.73 -1.24 -2.95
CA PHE A 150 0.06 -1.66 -4.12
C PHE A 150 0.69 -3.05 -3.89
N ALA A 151 1.30 -3.27 -2.74
CA ALA A 151 1.85 -4.57 -2.37
C ALA A 151 0.78 -5.66 -2.31
N MET A 152 -0.40 -5.34 -1.76
CA MET A 152 -1.55 -6.24 -1.75
C MET A 152 -2.00 -6.60 -3.17
N THR A 153 -2.00 -5.63 -4.10
CA THR A 153 -2.32 -5.86 -5.51
C THR A 153 -1.33 -6.84 -6.16
N LEU A 154 -0.04 -6.69 -5.89
CA LEU A 154 0.99 -7.61 -6.37
C LEU A 154 0.83 -9.02 -5.77
N MET A 155 0.56 -9.11 -4.46
CA MET A 155 0.35 -10.41 -3.79
C MET A 155 -0.89 -11.16 -4.30
N ALA A 156 -1.93 -10.43 -4.70
CA ALA A 156 -3.13 -11.03 -5.27
C ALA A 156 -2.90 -11.60 -6.69
N ARG A 157 -1.81 -11.24 -7.35
CA ARG A 157 -1.49 -11.62 -8.76
C ARG A 157 -2.63 -11.20 -9.69
N ASP A 158 -3.33 -12.17 -10.29
CA ASP A 158 -4.49 -12.01 -11.18
C ASP A 158 -5.85 -12.12 -10.44
N LYS A 159 -5.85 -12.37 -9.13
CA LYS A 159 -7.05 -12.56 -8.30
C LYS A 159 -7.55 -11.24 -7.70
N TRP A 160 -7.74 -10.22 -8.52
CA TRP A 160 -8.18 -8.89 -8.06
C TRP A 160 -9.69 -8.75 -7.86
N SER A 161 -10.47 -9.67 -8.41
CA SER A 161 -11.92 -9.68 -8.28
C SER A 161 -12.36 -10.07 -6.87
N ALA A 162 -13.58 -9.71 -6.51
CA ALA A 162 -14.15 -10.13 -5.25
C ALA A 162 -14.24 -11.66 -5.13
N SER A 163 -13.93 -12.18 -3.97
CA SER A 163 -14.03 -13.61 -3.62
C SER A 163 -15.12 -13.84 -2.57
N GLN A 164 -15.24 -15.07 -2.10
CA GLN A 164 -16.12 -15.42 -0.98
C GLN A 164 -15.67 -14.77 0.35
N THR A 165 -14.38 -14.46 0.49
CA THR A 165 -13.80 -13.95 1.72
C THR A 165 -13.40 -12.48 1.64
N HIS A 166 -13.06 -11.97 0.46
CA HIS A 166 -12.49 -10.64 0.30
C HIS A 166 -13.26 -9.81 -0.74
N PRO A 167 -13.39 -8.48 -0.54
CA PRO A 167 -13.79 -7.56 -1.59
C PRO A 167 -12.80 -7.58 -2.76
N SER A 168 -13.17 -7.01 -3.90
CA SER A 168 -12.18 -6.76 -4.95
C SER A 168 -11.11 -5.78 -4.44
N ILE A 169 -9.88 -5.93 -4.95
CA ILE A 169 -8.80 -5.01 -4.59
C ILE A 169 -9.16 -3.56 -4.97
N GLN A 170 -9.85 -3.37 -6.11
CA GLN A 170 -10.34 -2.04 -6.51
C GLN A 170 -11.29 -1.45 -5.45
N ALA A 171 -12.24 -2.23 -4.96
CA ALA A 171 -13.17 -1.76 -3.92
C ALA A 171 -12.46 -1.37 -2.61
N ARG A 172 -11.39 -2.08 -2.24
CA ARG A 172 -10.56 -1.75 -1.08
C ARG A 172 -9.80 -0.43 -1.30
N ILE A 173 -9.18 -0.24 -2.48
CA ILE A 173 -8.51 1.01 -2.86
C ILE A 173 -9.49 2.19 -2.77
N ASP A 174 -10.66 2.05 -3.37
CA ASP A 174 -11.67 3.12 -3.40
C ASP A 174 -12.19 3.46 -1.99
N ALA A 175 -12.44 2.44 -1.16
CA ALA A 175 -12.86 2.62 0.24
C ALA A 175 -11.79 3.37 1.07
N VAL A 176 -10.52 3.00 0.94
CA VAL A 176 -9.42 3.67 1.64
C VAL A 176 -9.25 5.11 1.15
N ARG A 177 -9.35 5.36 -0.15
CA ARG A 177 -9.31 6.73 -0.72
C ARG A 177 -10.46 7.59 -0.19
N ALA A 178 -11.66 7.03 -0.13
CA ALA A 178 -12.83 7.73 0.42
C ALA A 178 -12.63 8.13 1.90
N LEU A 179 -11.96 7.28 2.70
CA LEU A 179 -11.62 7.59 4.10
C LEU A 179 -10.62 8.74 4.24
N MET A 180 -9.68 8.88 3.31
CA MET A 180 -8.74 10.01 3.28
C MET A 180 -9.45 11.34 2.97
N GLY A 181 -10.57 11.29 2.26
CA GLY A 181 -11.48 12.40 1.99
C GLY A 181 -10.86 13.50 1.13
N SER A 182 -11.39 14.73 1.26
CA SER A 182 -10.92 15.90 0.53
C SER A 182 -9.58 16.47 1.02
N GLN A 183 -9.05 15.95 2.12
CA GLN A 183 -7.76 16.37 2.68
C GLN A 183 -6.59 15.51 2.20
N ARG A 184 -6.80 14.65 1.20
CA ARG A 184 -5.72 13.84 0.61
C ARG A 184 -4.56 14.73 0.16
N ASP A 185 -3.35 14.23 0.36
CA ASP A 185 -2.15 14.90 -0.17
C ASP A 185 -2.05 14.60 -1.67
N GLU A 186 -2.21 15.62 -2.50
CA GLU A 186 -2.20 15.51 -3.96
C GLU A 186 -0.91 14.89 -4.52
N VAL A 187 0.23 15.14 -3.88
CA VAL A 187 1.51 14.58 -4.30
C VAL A 187 1.57 13.08 -3.99
N ALA A 188 1.09 12.67 -2.82
CA ALA A 188 1.00 11.25 -2.47
C ALA A 188 0.08 10.50 -3.45
N GLU A 189 -1.07 11.06 -3.76
CA GLU A 189 -2.01 10.46 -4.71
C GLU A 189 -1.44 10.42 -6.13
N ALA A 190 -0.75 11.45 -6.59
CA ALA A 190 -0.12 11.47 -7.90
C ALA A 190 0.98 10.38 -8.02
N ILE A 191 1.84 10.25 -7.02
CA ILE A 191 2.88 9.21 -6.98
C ILE A 191 2.24 7.82 -7.02
N ALA A 192 1.22 7.60 -6.19
CA ALA A 192 0.51 6.33 -6.16
C ALA A 192 -0.18 6.02 -7.50
N SER A 193 -0.83 7.02 -8.12
CA SER A 193 -1.48 6.89 -9.43
C SER A 193 -0.50 6.47 -10.52
N VAL A 194 0.70 7.06 -10.54
CA VAL A 194 1.77 6.67 -11.48
C VAL A 194 2.21 5.23 -11.23
N ALA A 195 2.42 4.82 -9.98
CA ALA A 195 2.81 3.46 -9.64
C ALA A 195 1.76 2.43 -10.12
N PHE A 196 0.49 2.67 -9.84
CA PHE A 196 -0.61 1.79 -10.28
C PHE A 196 -0.79 1.79 -11.80
N ALA A 197 -0.67 2.94 -12.48
CA ALA A 197 -0.74 3.01 -13.93
C ALA A 197 0.40 2.24 -14.59
N THR A 198 1.60 2.30 -14.02
CA THR A 198 2.76 1.54 -14.49
C THR A 198 2.55 0.04 -14.28
N LEU A 199 2.01 -0.37 -13.13
CA LEU A 199 1.63 -1.75 -12.88
C LEU A 199 0.60 -2.23 -13.93
N HIS A 200 -0.42 -1.43 -14.23
CA HIS A 200 -1.45 -1.76 -15.22
C HIS A 200 -0.88 -1.97 -16.62
N THR A 201 0.22 -1.29 -16.96
CA THR A 201 0.94 -1.48 -18.23
C THR A 201 1.59 -2.86 -18.32
N LEU A 202 2.14 -3.37 -17.22
CA LEU A 202 2.79 -4.69 -17.16
C LEU A 202 1.81 -5.83 -16.84
N MET A 203 0.75 -5.52 -16.11
CA MET A 203 -0.29 -6.46 -15.69
C MET A 203 -1.67 -5.92 -16.07
N PRO A 204 -2.09 -6.06 -17.33
CA PRO A 204 -3.38 -5.56 -17.81
C PRO A 204 -4.55 -6.10 -17.01
N GLY A 205 -5.46 -5.20 -16.60
CA GLY A 205 -6.60 -5.54 -15.74
C GLY A 205 -6.32 -5.41 -14.25
N SER A 206 -5.08 -5.08 -13.83
CA SER A 206 -4.81 -4.76 -12.43
C SER A 206 -5.60 -3.53 -11.98
N PRO A 207 -5.98 -3.48 -10.69
CA PRO A 207 -6.60 -2.32 -10.08
C PRO A 207 -5.76 -1.05 -10.22
N GLY A 208 -6.41 0.10 -10.11
CA GLY A 208 -5.74 1.38 -10.26
C GLY A 208 -6.35 2.49 -9.41
N ILE A 209 -5.67 3.62 -9.39
CA ILE A 209 -6.19 4.86 -8.82
C ILE A 209 -6.74 5.68 -9.99
N PHE A 210 -8.05 5.77 -10.05
CA PHE A 210 -8.73 6.53 -11.10
C PHE A 210 -9.22 7.87 -10.52
N PRO A 211 -9.17 8.97 -11.31
CA PRO A 211 -9.76 10.24 -10.92
C PRO A 211 -11.24 10.04 -10.56
N SER A 212 -11.66 10.60 -9.43
CA SER A 212 -13.09 10.66 -9.11
C SER A 212 -13.76 11.70 -10.00
N PRO A 213 -15.05 11.52 -10.39
CA PRO A 213 -15.81 12.59 -11.04
C PRO A 213 -15.82 13.90 -10.27
N ASP A 214 -15.70 13.85 -8.95
CA ASP A 214 -15.64 15.00 -8.07
C ASP A 214 -14.28 15.73 -8.12
N ASP A 215 -13.21 15.04 -8.50
CA ASP A 215 -11.86 15.62 -8.65
C ASP A 215 -11.77 16.52 -9.92
N ALA A 216 -12.68 16.36 -10.86
CA ALA A 216 -12.73 17.14 -12.12
C ALA A 216 -13.45 18.50 -11.97
N SER A 217 -13.98 18.80 -10.78
CA SER A 217 -14.81 19.99 -10.52
C SER A 217 -14.11 21.04 -9.64
N SER A 218 -12.82 20.85 -9.36
CA SER A 218 -11.96 21.74 -8.56
C SER A 218 -10.96 22.43 -9.47
#